data_5e274a7ec376279935fed41c8c32cef7
#
_entry.id   5e274a7ec376279935fed41c8c32cef7
#
_cell.length_a   1.000
_cell.length_b   1.000
_cell.length_c   1.000
_cell.angle_alpha   90.00
_cell.angle_beta   90.00
_cell.angle_gamma   90.00
#
_symmetry.space_group_name_H-M   'P 1'
#
loop_
_entity.id
_entity.type
_entity.pdbx_description
1 polymer ?
#
loop_
_entity_poly.entity_id
_entity_poly.type
_entity_poly.pdbx_seq_one_letter_code
_entity_poly.pdbx_strand_id
1 'polypeptide(L)'
;MSEDVMTPRERFLKICRFELPNAIYLTPYTQKPWHKAIERWVAEGAPPEILTDNVARYRYFGLDRIAWVPVEVSYQPLGPSGGPPFIAPVRPRFESRVLEEDEKSRVRINEGGLTIREYKDNLEKMPLWLDYPVKNRQDWEEYKKRLDPHHPERWLAKDWDAYAERMSKRDYPLGMEAGSFFGLPREFVGAEEILLLFYDDPQFVEDMMSHMEYLAIEVVQRVLKDIQVDVAFFWEDMAWKGGSMISPQMFREFMMPHYKRVTDLFRSKGTDIIMVDSDGDINELIPLWIECGVNGVWPLEVQAGMDAVELRKKFGKKCILWGNLDKRALAKGREAIKEEIDKKVPFLIAEGGYMPGPDHLVPDDVSLEDFKFYLDYLRSFDQS
;
A
#
# COMPACT_ATOMS: atom_id res chain seq x y z
N MET A 1 -4.70 -22.51 34.97
CA MET A 1 -4.23 -21.22 34.43
C MET A 1 -4.66 -21.25 32.99
N SER A 2 -5.59 -20.39 32.57
CA SER A 2 -5.90 -20.21 31.13
C SER A 2 -4.62 -19.70 30.47
N GLU A 3 -4.05 -20.43 29.53
CA GLU A 3 -3.04 -19.88 28.64
C GLU A 3 -3.68 -18.62 28.01
N ASP A 4 -3.10 -17.47 28.29
CA ASP A 4 -3.52 -16.23 27.64
C ASP A 4 -3.26 -16.39 26.15
N VAL A 5 -4.29 -16.68 25.39
CA VAL A 5 -4.21 -16.81 23.92
C VAL A 5 -3.84 -15.45 23.35
N MET A 6 -2.70 -15.40 22.67
CA MET A 6 -2.20 -14.19 22.02
C MET A 6 -3.24 -13.62 21.04
N THR A 7 -3.56 -12.34 21.16
CA THR A 7 -4.49 -11.69 20.23
C THR A 7 -3.86 -11.53 18.84
N PRO A 8 -4.65 -11.44 17.76
CA PRO A 8 -4.15 -11.13 16.41
C PRO A 8 -3.30 -9.85 16.36
N ARG A 9 -3.65 -8.82 17.16
CA ARG A 9 -2.87 -7.59 17.27
C ARG A 9 -1.50 -7.83 17.88
N GLU A 10 -1.42 -8.53 18.99
CA GLU A 10 -0.15 -8.89 19.65
C GLU A 10 0.74 -9.71 18.73
N ARG A 11 0.15 -10.70 18.05
CA ARG A 11 0.85 -11.54 17.07
C ARG A 11 1.45 -10.71 15.95
N PHE A 12 0.67 -9.82 15.32
CA PHE A 12 1.14 -8.90 14.29
C PHE A 12 2.32 -8.05 14.76
N LEU A 13 2.16 -7.41 15.93
CA LEU A 13 3.19 -6.53 16.49
C LEU A 13 4.49 -7.30 16.81
N LYS A 14 4.38 -8.48 17.40
CA LYS A 14 5.54 -9.32 17.73
C LYS A 14 6.29 -9.79 16.46
N ILE A 15 5.55 -10.17 15.40
CA ILE A 15 6.17 -10.52 14.10
C ILE A 15 6.94 -9.32 13.56
N CYS A 16 6.29 -8.15 13.45
CA CYS A 16 6.93 -6.95 12.91
C CYS A 16 8.11 -6.46 13.75
N ARG A 17 8.10 -6.70 15.07
CA ARG A 17 9.18 -6.35 16.00
C ARG A 17 10.25 -7.43 16.13
N PHE A 18 10.21 -8.49 15.31
CA PHE A 18 11.15 -9.62 15.36
C PHE A 18 11.15 -10.39 16.70
N GLU A 19 10.03 -10.37 17.42
CA GLU A 19 9.86 -11.00 18.72
C GLU A 19 9.15 -12.36 18.62
N LEU A 20 8.63 -12.73 17.45
CA LEU A 20 7.94 -13.99 17.20
C LEU A 20 8.45 -14.63 15.90
N PRO A 21 9.60 -15.31 15.92
CA PRO A 21 10.10 -16.05 14.76
C PRO A 21 9.21 -17.28 14.48
N ASN A 22 9.30 -17.79 13.27
CA ASN A 22 8.53 -18.94 12.77
C ASN A 22 7.01 -18.75 12.85
N ALA A 23 6.54 -17.51 12.82
CA ALA A 23 5.13 -17.17 12.79
C ALA A 23 4.70 -16.72 11.39
N ILE A 24 3.48 -17.08 11.01
CA ILE A 24 2.85 -16.69 9.75
C ILE A 24 1.68 -15.74 10.04
N TYR A 25 1.60 -14.63 9.29
CA TYR A 25 0.48 -13.70 9.32
C TYR A 25 0.10 -13.32 7.89
N LEU A 26 -1.09 -13.74 7.45
CA LEU A 26 -1.55 -13.61 6.07
C LEU A 26 -2.62 -12.52 5.98
N THR A 27 -2.22 -11.30 5.69
CA THR A 27 -3.16 -10.17 5.65
C THR A 27 -3.92 -10.09 4.33
N PRO A 28 -5.12 -9.52 4.31
CA PRO A 28 -5.78 -9.14 3.06
C PRO A 28 -4.98 -8.18 2.18
N TYR A 29 -4.06 -7.45 2.77
CA TYR A 29 -3.17 -6.52 2.08
C TYR A 29 -2.13 -7.27 1.25
N THR A 30 -1.40 -8.21 1.89
CA THR A 30 -0.37 -9.00 1.21
C THR A 30 -0.94 -10.11 0.30
N GLN A 31 -2.23 -10.49 0.47
CA GLN A 31 -2.89 -11.56 -0.29
C GLN A 31 -3.96 -11.03 -1.25
N LYS A 32 -3.88 -9.77 -1.65
CA LYS A 32 -4.91 -9.12 -2.47
C LYS A 32 -4.93 -9.67 -3.90
N PRO A 33 -6.08 -10.18 -4.41
CA PRO A 33 -6.21 -10.60 -5.80
C PRO A 33 -6.70 -9.46 -6.70
N TRP A 34 -6.45 -9.58 -8.00
CA TRP A 34 -7.20 -8.86 -9.02
C TRP A 34 -8.67 -9.29 -9.03
N HIS A 35 -9.58 -8.41 -9.43
CA HIS A 35 -11.01 -8.71 -9.47
C HIS A 35 -11.33 -9.90 -10.39
N LYS A 36 -10.68 -9.98 -11.55
CA LYS A 36 -10.80 -11.11 -12.47
C LYS A 36 -10.39 -12.45 -11.86
N ALA A 37 -9.42 -12.46 -10.97
CA ALA A 37 -9.08 -13.66 -10.20
C ALA A 37 -10.26 -14.09 -9.31
N ILE A 38 -10.94 -13.13 -8.68
CA ILE A 38 -12.10 -13.41 -7.83
C ILE A 38 -13.29 -13.92 -8.68
N GLU A 39 -13.55 -13.30 -9.85
CA GLU A 39 -14.57 -13.77 -10.81
C GLU A 39 -14.32 -15.22 -11.23
N ARG A 40 -13.07 -15.54 -11.55
CA ARG A 40 -12.64 -16.90 -11.86
C ARG A 40 -12.89 -17.84 -10.69
N TRP A 41 -12.50 -17.46 -9.48
CA TRP A 41 -12.69 -18.31 -8.30
C TRP A 41 -14.16 -18.58 -7.98
N VAL A 42 -15.04 -17.61 -8.22
CA VAL A 42 -16.50 -17.82 -8.12
C VAL A 42 -16.97 -18.81 -9.20
N ALA A 43 -16.49 -18.71 -10.42
CA ALA A 43 -16.79 -19.67 -11.48
C ALA A 43 -16.25 -21.09 -11.19
N GLU A 44 -15.15 -21.18 -10.43
CA GLU A 44 -14.55 -22.45 -9.95
C GLU A 44 -15.19 -22.98 -8.65
N GLY A 45 -16.27 -22.34 -8.13
CA GLY A 45 -17.07 -22.82 -7.02
C GLY A 45 -16.86 -22.13 -5.67
N ALA A 46 -16.15 -20.99 -5.63
CA ALA A 46 -16.15 -20.16 -4.44
C ALA A 46 -17.50 -19.45 -4.24
N PRO A 47 -17.87 -19.10 -3.00
CA PRO A 47 -19.12 -18.40 -2.72
C PRO A 47 -19.20 -17.06 -3.46
N PRO A 48 -20.34 -16.73 -4.12
CA PRO A 48 -20.48 -15.50 -4.91
C PRO A 48 -20.28 -14.20 -4.11
N GLU A 49 -20.56 -14.22 -2.82
CA GLU A 49 -20.39 -13.07 -1.93
C GLU A 49 -18.94 -12.56 -1.84
N ILE A 50 -17.94 -13.42 -2.11
CA ILE A 50 -16.53 -12.99 -2.10
C ILE A 50 -16.21 -11.96 -3.19
N LEU A 51 -17.06 -11.86 -4.21
CA LEU A 51 -16.88 -10.93 -5.32
C LEU A 51 -17.05 -9.46 -4.87
N THR A 52 -18.05 -9.21 -4.02
CA THR A 52 -18.45 -7.85 -3.61
C THR A 52 -18.21 -7.53 -2.15
N ASP A 53 -18.05 -8.55 -1.29
CA ASP A 53 -17.81 -8.40 0.13
C ASP A 53 -16.37 -8.84 0.49
N ASN A 54 -15.52 -7.86 0.76
CA ASN A 54 -14.14 -8.10 1.18
C ASN A 54 -14.06 -8.88 2.50
N VAL A 55 -14.98 -8.65 3.44
CA VAL A 55 -14.98 -9.35 4.74
C VAL A 55 -15.34 -10.82 4.54
N ALA A 56 -16.34 -11.12 3.68
CA ALA A 56 -16.67 -12.48 3.31
C ALA A 56 -15.48 -13.19 2.64
N ARG A 57 -14.78 -12.50 1.75
CA ARG A 57 -13.57 -13.02 1.09
C ARG A 57 -12.46 -13.34 2.07
N TYR A 58 -12.13 -12.43 2.98
CA TYR A 58 -11.09 -12.65 3.99
C TYR A 58 -11.43 -13.83 4.89
N ARG A 59 -12.68 -13.93 5.29
CA ARG A 59 -13.19 -15.03 6.10
C ARG A 59 -13.15 -16.37 5.35
N TYR A 60 -13.51 -16.38 4.07
CA TYR A 60 -13.48 -17.58 3.22
C TYR A 60 -12.07 -18.14 3.07
N PHE A 61 -11.07 -17.30 2.90
CA PHE A 61 -9.68 -17.71 2.81
C PHE A 61 -8.95 -17.79 4.16
N GLY A 62 -9.63 -17.51 5.26
CA GLY A 62 -9.03 -17.54 6.61
C GLY A 62 -7.87 -16.56 6.77
N LEU A 63 -7.97 -15.36 6.16
CA LEU A 63 -6.93 -14.35 6.28
C LEU A 63 -6.98 -13.62 7.62
N ASP A 64 -5.80 -13.25 8.10
CA ASP A 64 -5.65 -12.53 9.35
C ASP A 64 -6.17 -11.09 9.22
N ARG A 65 -6.92 -10.65 10.21
CA ARG A 65 -7.56 -9.34 10.17
C ARG A 65 -6.55 -8.22 10.35
N ILE A 66 -6.61 -7.24 9.46
CA ILE A 66 -6.05 -5.90 9.62
C ILE A 66 -7.13 -4.89 9.22
N ALA A 67 -7.24 -3.77 9.94
CA ALA A 67 -8.16 -2.70 9.59
C ALA A 67 -7.37 -1.43 9.26
N TRP A 68 -8.04 -0.47 8.60
CA TRP A 68 -7.47 0.82 8.23
C TRP A 68 -8.31 1.95 8.82
N VAL A 69 -7.64 3.01 9.26
CA VAL A 69 -8.31 4.22 9.69
C VAL A 69 -9.05 4.81 8.49
N PRO A 70 -10.37 5.04 8.60
CA PRO A 70 -11.20 5.54 7.49
C PRO A 70 -11.04 7.05 7.30
N VAL A 71 -9.84 7.46 6.89
CA VAL A 71 -9.48 8.85 6.56
C VAL A 71 -8.58 8.86 5.33
N GLU A 72 -8.70 9.87 4.48
CA GLU A 72 -7.92 9.95 3.25
C GLU A 72 -6.75 10.92 3.40
N VAL A 73 -5.53 10.40 3.27
CA VAL A 73 -4.26 11.13 3.29
C VAL A 73 -3.48 10.91 2.00
N SER A 74 -3.47 9.67 1.52
CA SER A 74 -2.84 9.26 0.28
C SER A 74 -3.73 8.27 -0.47
N TYR A 75 -3.18 7.46 -1.34
CA TYR A 75 -3.90 6.40 -2.01
C TYR A 75 -4.23 5.27 -1.03
N GLN A 76 -5.50 4.82 -1.00
CA GLN A 76 -5.93 3.68 -0.18
C GLN A 76 -5.98 2.38 -1.01
N PRO A 77 -4.98 1.50 -0.89
CA PRO A 77 -4.96 0.25 -1.64
C PRO A 77 -6.06 -0.73 -1.22
N LEU A 78 -6.69 -0.51 -0.07
CA LEU A 78 -7.75 -1.35 0.50
C LEU A 78 -9.12 -0.66 0.59
N GLY A 79 -9.38 0.34 -0.23
CA GLY A 79 -10.71 0.95 -0.33
C GLY A 79 -11.81 -0.10 -0.55
N PRO A 80 -13.08 0.20 -0.22
CA PRO A 80 -14.20 -0.76 -0.30
C PRO A 80 -14.36 -1.43 -1.67
N SER A 81 -13.89 -0.79 -2.72
CA SER A 81 -13.97 -1.27 -4.11
C SER A 81 -12.71 -1.99 -4.61
N GLY A 82 -11.63 -1.99 -3.84
CA GLY A 82 -10.47 -2.86 -4.08
C GLY A 82 -9.72 -2.73 -5.40
N GLY A 83 -9.99 -1.73 -6.22
CA GLY A 83 -9.37 -1.59 -7.54
C GLY A 83 -9.25 -0.13 -8.00
N PRO A 84 -8.57 0.13 -9.12
CA PRO A 84 -8.49 1.46 -9.69
C PRO A 84 -9.90 2.07 -9.89
N PRO A 85 -10.05 3.38 -9.88
CA PRO A 85 -9.03 4.32 -10.30
C PRO A 85 -8.22 4.83 -9.12
N PHE A 86 -6.91 4.98 -9.34
CA PHE A 86 -6.05 5.77 -8.48
C PHE A 86 -6.59 7.20 -8.46
N ILE A 87 -7.19 7.61 -7.35
CA ILE A 87 -7.74 8.95 -7.19
C ILE A 87 -6.99 9.59 -6.04
N ALA A 88 -6.27 10.67 -6.34
CA ALA A 88 -5.64 11.48 -5.31
C ALA A 88 -6.66 11.86 -4.23
N PRO A 89 -6.26 12.06 -2.96
CA PRO A 89 -7.15 12.33 -1.84
C PRO A 89 -7.72 13.75 -1.85
N VAL A 90 -8.20 14.20 -3.00
CA VAL A 90 -8.77 15.54 -3.21
C VAL A 90 -10.20 15.64 -2.65
N ARG A 91 -10.50 16.75 -1.97
CA ARG A 91 -11.84 17.08 -1.45
C ARG A 91 -12.14 18.57 -1.60
N PRO A 92 -13.30 18.96 -2.19
CA PRO A 92 -14.25 18.10 -2.88
C PRO A 92 -13.64 17.45 -4.11
N ARG A 93 -14.12 16.28 -4.52
CA ARG A 93 -13.67 15.61 -5.74
C ARG A 93 -14.01 16.42 -6.98
N PHE A 94 -13.26 16.22 -8.07
CA PHE A 94 -13.63 16.76 -9.36
C PHE A 94 -14.88 16.04 -9.89
N GLU A 95 -15.69 16.78 -10.68
CA GLU A 95 -16.80 16.19 -11.40
C GLU A 95 -16.29 15.27 -12.49
N SER A 96 -16.66 14.00 -12.40
CA SER A 96 -16.32 13.02 -13.45
C SER A 96 -17.11 13.31 -14.72
N ARG A 97 -16.40 13.42 -15.85
CA ARG A 97 -17.03 13.77 -17.12
C ARG A 97 -16.43 12.96 -18.28
N VAL A 98 -17.27 12.19 -18.98
CA VAL A 98 -16.88 11.51 -20.22
C VAL A 98 -16.70 12.55 -21.33
N LEU A 99 -15.54 12.50 -21.98
CA LEU A 99 -15.16 13.38 -23.09
C LEU A 99 -15.38 12.69 -24.44
N GLU A 100 -14.96 11.43 -24.52
CA GLU A 100 -15.07 10.59 -25.72
C GLU A 100 -15.42 9.15 -25.28
N GLU A 101 -16.17 8.44 -26.12
CA GLU A 101 -16.52 7.05 -25.87
C GLU A 101 -16.70 6.30 -27.17
N ASP A 102 -16.12 5.11 -27.26
CA ASP A 102 -16.30 4.14 -28.34
C ASP A 102 -16.71 2.76 -27.78
N GLU A 103 -16.74 1.73 -28.65
CA GLU A 103 -17.13 0.36 -28.24
C GLU A 103 -16.15 -0.27 -27.24
N LYS A 104 -14.86 0.12 -27.26
CA LYS A 104 -13.75 -0.54 -26.52
C LYS A 104 -13.26 0.27 -25.34
N SER A 105 -13.36 1.60 -25.41
CA SER A 105 -12.78 2.51 -24.43
C SER A 105 -13.63 3.75 -24.20
N ARG A 106 -13.33 4.47 -23.12
CA ARG A 106 -13.82 5.82 -22.89
C ARG A 106 -12.69 6.71 -22.38
N VAL A 107 -12.68 7.95 -22.83
CA VAL A 107 -11.84 9.01 -22.28
C VAL A 107 -12.69 9.87 -21.35
N ARG A 108 -12.24 10.04 -20.11
CA ARG A 108 -12.94 10.89 -19.14
C ARG A 108 -11.99 11.68 -18.25
N ILE A 109 -12.49 12.75 -17.68
CA ILE A 109 -11.90 13.36 -16.50
C ILE A 109 -12.39 12.53 -15.30
N ASN A 110 -11.47 12.06 -14.47
CA ASN A 110 -11.81 11.31 -13.27
C ASN A 110 -12.01 12.24 -12.06
N GLU A 111 -12.38 11.67 -10.93
CA GLU A 111 -12.66 12.38 -9.67
C GLU A 111 -11.41 13.00 -9.03
N GLY A 112 -10.20 12.64 -9.49
CA GLY A 112 -8.91 13.26 -9.14
C GLY A 112 -8.51 14.42 -10.06
N GLY A 113 -9.30 14.67 -11.12
CA GLY A 113 -9.01 15.71 -12.12
C GLY A 113 -8.14 15.25 -13.31
N LEU A 114 -7.74 13.97 -13.33
CA LEU A 114 -6.93 13.43 -14.44
C LEU A 114 -7.80 13.11 -15.65
N THR A 115 -7.28 13.38 -16.86
CA THR A 115 -7.86 12.86 -18.08
C THR A 115 -7.28 11.48 -18.37
N ILE A 116 -8.11 10.46 -18.36
CA ILE A 116 -7.70 9.07 -18.52
C ILE A 116 -8.49 8.37 -19.63
N ARG A 117 -7.87 7.37 -20.26
CA ARG A 117 -8.58 6.39 -21.10
C ARG A 117 -8.70 5.08 -20.37
N GLU A 118 -9.94 4.66 -20.11
CA GLU A 118 -10.29 3.38 -19.52
C GLU A 118 -10.76 2.40 -20.58
N TYR A 119 -10.53 1.10 -20.36
CA TYR A 119 -10.93 0.03 -21.27
C TYR A 119 -12.15 -0.68 -20.72
N LYS A 120 -13.19 -0.86 -21.56
CA LYS A 120 -14.48 -1.42 -21.16
C LYS A 120 -14.46 -2.94 -20.92
N ASP A 121 -13.51 -3.63 -21.53
CA ASP A 121 -13.32 -5.07 -21.39
C ASP A 121 -12.58 -5.46 -20.10
N ASN A 122 -11.93 -4.50 -19.49
CA ASN A 122 -11.22 -4.70 -18.23
C ASN A 122 -11.05 -3.37 -17.46
N LEU A 123 -11.99 -3.08 -16.58
CA LEU A 123 -11.98 -1.86 -15.75
C LEU A 123 -10.84 -1.84 -14.71
N GLU A 124 -10.21 -2.98 -14.44
CA GLU A 124 -9.03 -3.05 -13.56
C GLU A 124 -7.71 -2.89 -14.32
N LYS A 125 -7.74 -2.91 -15.65
CA LYS A 125 -6.57 -2.58 -16.45
C LYS A 125 -6.15 -1.15 -16.15
N MET A 126 -4.84 -0.97 -15.92
CA MET A 126 -4.29 0.37 -15.73
C MET A 126 -4.76 1.30 -16.85
N PRO A 127 -5.37 2.44 -16.53
CA PRO A 127 -5.79 3.39 -17.54
C PRO A 127 -4.58 4.00 -18.25
N LEU A 128 -4.79 4.54 -19.42
CA LEU A 128 -3.80 5.41 -20.05
C LEU A 128 -4.03 6.84 -19.55
N TRP A 129 -3.04 7.41 -18.89
CA TRP A 129 -3.03 8.82 -18.48
C TRP A 129 -2.78 9.70 -19.69
N LEU A 130 -3.71 10.61 -20.01
CA LEU A 130 -3.67 11.47 -21.18
C LEU A 130 -3.33 12.92 -20.83
N ASP A 131 -3.80 13.38 -19.66
CA ASP A 131 -3.55 14.73 -19.20
C ASP A 131 -3.70 14.85 -17.69
N TYR A 132 -2.99 15.82 -17.10
CA TYR A 132 -2.85 16.02 -15.66
C TYR A 132 -3.40 17.39 -15.23
N PRO A 133 -3.97 17.50 -14.02
CA PRO A 133 -4.61 18.74 -13.57
C PRO A 133 -3.64 19.86 -13.20
N VAL A 134 -2.37 19.55 -12.91
CA VAL A 134 -1.37 20.55 -12.47
C VAL A 134 -0.26 20.65 -13.52
N LYS A 135 -0.23 21.74 -14.29
CA LYS A 135 0.75 22.02 -15.34
C LYS A 135 1.70 23.18 -15.00
N ASN A 136 1.33 23.96 -13.99
CA ASN A 136 2.07 25.14 -13.57
C ASN A 136 1.67 25.53 -12.14
N ARG A 137 2.34 26.57 -11.59
CA ARG A 137 2.09 27.03 -10.22
C ARG A 137 0.66 27.56 -10.00
N GLN A 138 0.02 28.13 -11.02
CA GLN A 138 -1.36 28.63 -10.89
C GLN A 138 -2.35 27.46 -10.76
N ASP A 139 -2.17 26.40 -11.57
CA ASP A 139 -2.98 25.18 -11.46
C ASP A 139 -2.80 24.54 -10.08
N TRP A 140 -1.56 24.52 -9.57
CA TRP A 140 -1.26 24.01 -8.23
C TRP A 140 -1.97 24.80 -7.14
N GLU A 141 -1.98 26.13 -7.19
CA GLU A 141 -2.69 26.96 -6.21
C GLU A 141 -4.20 26.66 -6.15
N GLU A 142 -4.81 26.24 -7.24
CA GLU A 142 -6.21 25.79 -7.27
C GLU A 142 -6.35 24.32 -6.82
N TYR A 143 -5.44 23.45 -7.23
CA TYR A 143 -5.48 22.02 -6.91
C TYR A 143 -5.28 21.78 -5.41
N LYS A 144 -4.30 22.44 -4.81
CA LYS A 144 -3.97 22.29 -3.38
C LYS A 144 -5.09 22.68 -2.44
N LYS A 145 -6.03 23.54 -2.85
CA LYS A 145 -7.24 23.84 -2.05
C LYS A 145 -8.11 22.60 -1.80
N ARG A 146 -8.01 21.60 -2.68
CA ARG A 146 -8.70 20.31 -2.54
C ARG A 146 -7.92 19.30 -1.69
N LEU A 147 -6.70 19.63 -1.36
CA LEU A 147 -5.85 18.84 -0.45
C LEU A 147 -5.90 19.42 0.99
N ASP A 148 -6.99 20.10 1.35
CA ASP A 148 -7.24 20.61 2.69
C ASP A 148 -7.39 19.46 3.71
N PRO A 149 -6.55 19.39 4.77
CA PRO A 149 -6.65 18.36 5.80
C PRO A 149 -7.93 18.43 6.63
N HIS A 150 -8.57 19.60 6.66
CA HIS A 150 -9.75 19.85 7.49
C HIS A 150 -11.07 19.61 6.75
N HIS A 151 -11.03 19.29 5.44
CA HIS A 151 -12.24 19.05 4.67
C HIS A 151 -13.06 17.88 5.26
N PRO A 152 -14.36 18.04 5.59
CA PRO A 152 -15.13 17.05 6.33
C PRO A 152 -15.29 15.72 5.58
N GLU A 153 -15.39 15.73 4.26
CA GLU A 153 -15.52 14.50 3.45
C GLU A 153 -14.27 13.61 3.45
N ARG A 154 -13.14 14.10 3.97
CA ARG A 154 -11.92 13.28 4.16
C ARG A 154 -12.11 12.21 5.24
N TRP A 155 -13.00 12.48 6.20
CA TRP A 155 -13.29 11.63 7.34
C TRP A 155 -14.46 10.71 7.03
N LEU A 156 -14.15 9.46 6.64
CA LEU A 156 -15.14 8.51 6.14
C LEU A 156 -15.97 7.85 7.26
N ALA A 157 -15.53 7.95 8.52
CA ALA A 157 -16.32 7.51 9.67
C ALA A 157 -17.45 8.55 9.95
N LYS A 158 -18.71 8.09 9.87
CA LYS A 158 -19.89 8.96 10.13
C LYS A 158 -19.93 9.50 11.56
N ASP A 159 -19.46 8.70 12.52
CA ASP A 159 -19.35 9.02 13.93
C ASP A 159 -17.93 8.65 14.37
N TRP A 160 -17.08 9.67 14.49
CA TRP A 160 -15.68 9.50 14.84
C TRP A 160 -15.48 9.02 16.27
N ASP A 161 -16.25 9.54 17.22
CA ASP A 161 -16.10 9.17 18.63
C ASP A 161 -16.48 7.71 18.86
N ALA A 162 -17.59 7.27 18.29
CA ALA A 162 -17.99 5.86 18.33
C ALA A 162 -16.98 4.94 17.58
N TYR A 163 -16.35 5.43 16.52
CA TYR A 163 -15.28 4.70 15.82
C TYR A 163 -14.05 4.59 16.73
N ALA A 164 -13.60 5.68 17.34
CA ALA A 164 -12.44 5.72 18.23
C ALA A 164 -12.64 4.80 19.45
N GLU A 165 -13.81 4.84 20.08
CA GLU A 165 -14.15 3.96 21.19
C GLU A 165 -14.08 2.46 20.77
N ARG A 166 -14.59 2.13 19.59
CA ARG A 166 -14.54 0.76 19.06
C ARG A 166 -13.10 0.32 18.78
N MET A 167 -12.27 1.22 18.22
CA MET A 167 -10.86 0.95 17.93
C MET A 167 -10.02 0.81 19.20
N SER A 168 -10.35 1.45 20.31
CA SER A 168 -9.65 1.30 21.59
C SER A 168 -9.79 -0.11 22.18
N LYS A 169 -10.86 -0.84 21.82
CA LYS A 169 -11.19 -2.19 22.33
C LYS A 169 -10.83 -3.31 21.35
N ARG A 170 -10.19 -2.99 20.22
CA ARG A 170 -9.86 -3.97 19.17
C ARG A 170 -8.75 -4.93 19.58
N ASP A 171 -8.81 -6.14 19.09
CA ASP A 171 -7.82 -7.20 19.24
C ASP A 171 -7.02 -7.52 17.97
N TYR A 172 -7.14 -6.69 16.93
CA TYR A 172 -6.48 -6.81 15.62
C TYR A 172 -5.71 -5.52 15.28
N PRO A 173 -4.69 -5.59 14.40
CA PRO A 173 -3.91 -4.43 14.01
C PRO A 173 -4.73 -3.40 13.23
N LEU A 174 -4.37 -2.12 13.42
CA LEU A 174 -4.94 -0.97 12.74
C LEU A 174 -3.84 -0.23 11.99
N GLY A 175 -3.96 -0.15 10.67
CA GLY A 175 -3.11 0.63 9.79
C GLY A 175 -3.66 2.01 9.51
N MET A 176 -2.77 2.92 9.14
CA MET A 176 -3.10 4.26 8.68
C MET A 176 -2.17 4.69 7.55
N GLU A 177 -2.70 5.45 6.59
CA GLU A 177 -1.87 6.13 5.61
C GLU A 177 -1.05 7.23 6.26
N ALA A 178 0.23 7.30 5.87
CA ALA A 178 1.18 8.29 6.36
C ALA A 178 1.42 9.44 5.38
N GLY A 179 0.89 9.34 4.16
CA GLY A 179 1.08 10.32 3.10
C GLY A 179 1.84 9.76 1.90
N SER A 180 2.26 10.67 1.01
CA SER A 180 3.05 10.38 -0.17
C SER A 180 3.74 11.65 -0.63
N PHE A 181 5.06 11.60 -0.86
CA PHE A 181 5.83 12.77 -1.24
C PHE A 181 6.25 12.77 -2.71
N PHE A 182 6.30 11.60 -3.35
CA PHE A 182 6.56 11.46 -4.77
C PHE A 182 5.33 10.92 -5.52
N GLY A 183 4.71 9.89 -5.00
CA GLY A 183 3.61 9.19 -5.67
C GLY A 183 2.43 10.11 -5.96
N LEU A 184 1.96 10.92 -4.99
CA LEU A 184 0.86 11.86 -5.20
C LEU A 184 1.23 13.02 -6.14
N PRO A 185 2.37 13.74 -5.97
CA PRO A 185 2.81 14.71 -6.96
C PRO A 185 2.90 14.15 -8.37
N ARG A 186 3.43 12.94 -8.55
CA ARG A 186 3.43 12.24 -9.84
C ARG A 186 2.03 12.04 -10.41
N GLU A 187 1.03 11.74 -9.57
CA GLU A 187 -0.35 11.51 -10.01
C GLU A 187 -1.03 12.78 -10.53
N PHE A 188 -0.74 13.96 -9.99
CA PHE A 188 -1.41 15.17 -10.44
C PHE A 188 -0.58 16.06 -11.37
N VAL A 189 0.73 15.86 -11.47
CA VAL A 189 1.64 16.58 -12.38
C VAL A 189 1.99 15.75 -13.61
N GLY A 190 2.15 14.44 -13.43
CA GLY A 190 2.66 13.50 -14.43
C GLY A 190 4.10 13.07 -14.15
N ALA A 191 4.42 11.83 -14.54
CA ALA A 191 5.70 11.21 -14.20
C ALA A 191 6.89 11.92 -14.85
N GLU A 192 6.77 12.32 -16.12
CA GLU A 192 7.84 13.03 -16.83
C GLU A 192 8.03 14.44 -16.28
N GLU A 193 6.94 15.17 -16.12
CA GLU A 193 6.97 16.57 -15.68
C GLU A 193 7.51 16.71 -14.26
N ILE A 194 7.09 15.85 -13.32
CA ILE A 194 7.62 15.93 -11.94
C ILE A 194 9.14 15.71 -11.91
N LEU A 195 9.66 14.80 -12.75
CA LEU A 195 11.10 14.55 -12.83
C LEU A 195 11.87 15.74 -13.40
N LEU A 196 11.32 16.44 -14.39
CA LEU A 196 11.90 17.66 -14.93
C LEU A 196 11.86 18.80 -13.93
N LEU A 197 10.76 18.95 -13.18
CA LEU A 197 10.60 20.01 -12.19
C LEU A 197 11.65 19.99 -11.07
N PHE A 198 12.21 18.84 -10.71
CA PHE A 198 13.32 18.77 -9.76
C PHE A 198 14.55 19.59 -10.22
N TYR A 199 14.73 19.79 -11.55
CA TYR A 199 15.82 20.56 -12.12
C TYR A 199 15.37 21.96 -12.53
N ASP A 200 14.21 22.08 -13.16
CA ASP A 200 13.76 23.32 -13.80
C ASP A 200 13.11 24.28 -12.80
N ASP A 201 12.40 23.74 -11.79
CA ASP A 201 11.74 24.54 -10.73
C ASP A 201 11.71 23.79 -9.39
N PRO A 202 12.87 23.57 -8.74
CA PRO A 202 12.96 22.86 -7.48
C PRO A 202 12.13 23.50 -6.35
N GLN A 203 11.92 24.82 -6.40
CA GLN A 203 11.08 25.50 -5.42
C GLN A 203 9.59 25.13 -5.57
N PHE A 204 9.16 24.79 -6.78
CA PHE A 204 7.80 24.30 -6.98
C PHE A 204 7.62 22.88 -6.45
N VAL A 205 8.62 22.03 -6.63
CA VAL A 205 8.63 20.69 -6.02
C VAL A 205 8.56 20.78 -4.49
N GLU A 206 9.37 21.66 -3.88
CA GLU A 206 9.36 21.88 -2.43
C GLU A 206 8.01 22.39 -1.91
N ASP A 207 7.33 23.28 -2.64
CA ASP A 207 5.99 23.75 -2.28
C ASP A 207 4.97 22.61 -2.27
N MET A 208 5.02 21.73 -3.30
CA MET A 208 4.17 20.55 -3.35
C MET A 208 4.45 19.58 -2.18
N MET A 209 5.72 19.26 -1.93
CA MET A 209 6.11 18.35 -0.85
C MET A 209 5.77 18.89 0.54
N SER A 210 5.99 20.19 0.75
CA SER A 210 5.60 20.88 1.99
C SER A 210 4.09 20.83 2.22
N HIS A 211 3.30 20.94 1.16
CA HIS A 211 1.84 20.82 1.28
C HIS A 211 1.40 19.37 1.55
N MET A 212 2.05 18.37 0.94
CA MET A 212 1.80 16.95 1.26
C MET A 212 2.14 16.65 2.71
N GLU A 213 3.25 17.21 3.23
CA GLU A 213 3.58 17.11 4.65
C GLU A 213 2.50 17.75 5.54
N TYR A 214 2.08 18.97 5.21
CA TYR A 214 1.02 19.66 5.95
C TYR A 214 -0.26 18.80 6.01
N LEU A 215 -0.69 18.26 4.87
CA LEU A 215 -1.84 17.36 4.81
C LEU A 215 -1.65 16.14 5.74
N ALA A 216 -0.49 15.48 5.63
CA ALA A 216 -0.18 14.29 6.42
C ALA A 216 -0.14 14.60 7.93
N ILE A 217 0.61 15.63 8.34
CA ILE A 217 0.79 15.99 9.75
C ILE A 217 -0.56 16.34 10.41
N GLU A 218 -1.36 17.20 9.78
CA GLU A 218 -2.64 17.63 10.36
C GLU A 218 -3.64 16.47 10.54
N VAL A 219 -3.72 15.59 9.53
CA VAL A 219 -4.61 14.43 9.61
C VAL A 219 -4.10 13.41 10.61
N VAL A 220 -2.80 13.08 10.58
CA VAL A 220 -2.18 12.11 11.49
C VAL A 220 -2.27 12.57 12.94
N GLN A 221 -1.98 13.84 13.24
CA GLN A 221 -2.10 14.40 14.59
C GLN A 221 -3.52 14.24 15.14
N ARG A 222 -4.52 14.55 14.32
CA ARG A 222 -5.92 14.43 14.73
C ARG A 222 -6.30 12.98 15.01
N VAL A 223 -5.89 12.01 14.16
CA VAL A 223 -6.16 10.58 14.39
C VAL A 223 -5.45 10.11 15.66
N LEU A 224 -4.16 10.38 15.79
CA LEU A 224 -3.33 9.89 16.90
C LEU A 224 -3.63 10.56 18.25
N LYS A 225 -4.48 11.58 18.27
CA LYS A 225 -5.04 12.13 19.51
C LYS A 225 -6.02 11.15 20.16
N ASP A 226 -6.81 10.46 19.35
CA ASP A 226 -7.96 9.67 19.81
C ASP A 226 -7.72 8.15 19.66
N ILE A 227 -6.85 7.72 18.73
CA ILE A 227 -6.71 6.31 18.35
C ILE A 227 -5.22 5.92 18.29
N GLN A 228 -4.85 4.81 18.95
CA GLN A 228 -3.55 4.18 18.75
C GLN A 228 -3.53 3.44 17.41
N VAL A 229 -2.62 3.79 16.53
CA VAL A 229 -2.34 3.12 15.26
C VAL A 229 -1.17 2.16 15.43
N ASP A 230 -1.22 0.99 14.79
CA ASP A 230 -0.21 -0.05 14.91
C ASP A 230 0.82 -0.02 13.78
N VAL A 231 0.41 0.39 12.59
CA VAL A 231 1.28 0.51 11.42
C VAL A 231 0.91 1.71 10.56
N ALA A 232 1.92 2.46 10.14
CA ALA A 232 1.80 3.58 9.20
C ALA A 232 2.32 3.18 7.82
N PHE A 233 1.67 3.65 6.75
CA PHE A 233 2.03 3.32 5.37
C PHE A 233 2.19 4.58 4.52
N PHE A 234 3.35 4.75 3.91
CA PHE A 234 3.54 5.68 2.79
C PHE A 234 3.28 4.93 1.48
N TRP A 235 2.67 5.62 0.50
CA TRP A 235 2.53 5.11 -0.86
C TRP A 235 3.33 5.97 -1.84
N GLU A 236 4.29 5.39 -2.56
CA GLU A 236 5.22 6.21 -3.35
C GLU A 236 5.36 5.81 -4.82
N ASP A 237 5.46 4.51 -5.14
CA ASP A 237 5.67 4.07 -6.52
C ASP A 237 6.74 4.89 -7.26
N MET A 238 7.91 5.04 -6.65
CA MET A 238 8.97 5.92 -7.11
C MET A 238 10.17 5.17 -7.70
N ALA A 239 9.96 3.93 -8.09
CA ALA A 239 10.96 3.12 -8.78
C ALA A 239 10.31 2.35 -9.94
N TRP A 240 11.14 1.89 -10.86
CA TRP A 240 10.80 1.00 -11.94
C TRP A 240 11.80 -0.17 -11.94
N LYS A 241 11.67 -1.12 -12.85
CA LYS A 241 12.58 -2.29 -12.92
C LYS A 241 14.08 -1.94 -13.08
N GLY A 242 14.41 -0.73 -13.43
CA GLY A 242 15.78 -0.25 -13.63
C GLY A 242 16.32 0.59 -12.46
N GLY A 243 15.56 0.74 -11.38
CA GLY A 243 15.98 1.49 -10.20
C GLY A 243 15.08 2.69 -9.85
N SER A 244 15.54 3.53 -8.95
CA SER A 244 14.84 4.72 -8.51
C SER A 244 14.64 5.75 -9.63
N MET A 245 13.50 6.44 -9.63
CA MET A 245 13.19 7.52 -10.58
C MET A 245 13.94 8.80 -10.26
N ILE A 246 14.34 9.02 -9.01
CA ILE A 246 15.14 10.18 -8.58
C ILE A 246 16.45 9.71 -7.94
N SER A 247 17.48 10.56 -7.99
CA SER A 247 18.76 10.22 -7.39
C SER A 247 18.69 10.17 -5.85
N PRO A 248 19.58 9.40 -5.20
CA PRO A 248 19.71 9.45 -3.74
C PRO A 248 19.96 10.85 -3.17
N GLN A 249 20.64 11.72 -3.93
CA GLN A 249 20.87 13.10 -3.54
C GLN A 249 19.56 13.91 -3.54
N MET A 250 18.74 13.79 -4.60
CA MET A 250 17.44 14.46 -4.67
C MET A 250 16.50 13.96 -3.57
N PHE A 251 16.50 12.65 -3.29
CA PHE A 251 15.73 12.12 -2.19
C PHE A 251 16.14 12.78 -0.84
N ARG A 252 17.45 12.90 -0.57
CA ARG A 252 17.94 13.52 0.66
C ARG A 252 17.59 15.00 0.77
N GLU A 253 17.63 15.70 -0.35
CA GLU A 253 17.37 17.13 -0.42
C GLU A 253 15.88 17.45 -0.27
N PHE A 254 15.02 16.81 -1.07
CA PHE A 254 13.62 17.18 -1.19
C PHE A 254 12.68 16.32 -0.33
N MET A 255 12.93 15.01 -0.17
CA MET A 255 11.97 14.12 0.46
C MET A 255 12.29 13.80 1.93
N MET A 256 13.58 13.58 2.23
CA MET A 256 14.00 13.14 3.57
C MET A 256 13.54 14.05 4.72
N PRO A 257 13.56 15.39 4.63
CA PRO A 257 13.08 16.25 5.70
C PRO A 257 11.60 16.03 6.02
N HIS A 258 10.77 15.87 5.00
CA HIS A 258 9.33 15.65 5.13
C HIS A 258 9.02 14.27 5.72
N TYR A 259 9.70 13.24 5.23
CA TYR A 259 9.60 11.89 5.82
C TYR A 259 9.90 11.90 7.31
N LYS A 260 11.02 12.51 7.72
CA LYS A 260 11.42 12.55 9.13
C LYS A 260 10.37 13.17 10.02
N ARG A 261 9.78 14.29 9.62
CA ARG A 261 8.75 14.94 10.43
C ARG A 261 7.51 14.08 10.62
N VAL A 262 7.07 13.35 9.58
CA VAL A 262 5.91 12.45 9.68
C VAL A 262 6.24 11.19 10.47
N THR A 263 7.40 10.57 10.23
CA THR A 263 7.81 9.36 10.97
C THR A 263 8.06 9.65 12.45
N ASP A 264 8.66 10.80 12.78
CA ASP A 264 8.87 11.24 14.15
C ASP A 264 7.53 11.48 14.87
N LEU A 265 6.54 12.05 14.18
CA LEU A 265 5.18 12.21 14.72
C LEU A 265 4.57 10.85 15.09
N PHE A 266 4.58 9.87 14.19
CA PHE A 266 4.07 8.52 14.46
C PHE A 266 4.80 7.87 15.66
N ARG A 267 6.13 7.92 15.67
CA ARG A 267 6.95 7.36 16.76
C ARG A 267 6.68 8.03 18.10
N SER A 268 6.52 9.36 18.12
CA SER A 268 6.18 10.12 19.33
C SER A 268 4.85 9.69 19.96
N LYS A 269 3.98 9.03 19.18
CA LYS A 269 2.68 8.52 19.60
C LYS A 269 2.64 7.00 19.75
N GLY A 270 3.81 6.34 19.68
CA GLY A 270 3.96 4.91 19.92
C GLY A 270 3.70 4.01 18.70
N THR A 271 3.57 4.56 17.49
CA THR A 271 3.56 3.77 16.25
C THR A 271 5.00 3.60 15.77
N ASP A 272 5.54 2.39 15.90
CA ASP A 272 6.93 2.06 15.59
C ASP A 272 7.10 1.25 14.29
N ILE A 273 6.02 0.78 13.70
CA ILE A 273 6.01 0.07 12.42
C ILE A 273 5.60 1.07 11.34
N ILE A 274 6.56 1.44 10.48
CA ILE A 274 6.37 2.43 9.42
C ILE A 274 6.85 1.85 8.11
N MET A 275 5.92 1.62 7.19
CA MET A 275 6.13 0.93 5.92
C MET A 275 6.10 1.91 4.74
N VAL A 276 6.75 1.52 3.65
CA VAL A 276 6.57 2.14 2.33
C VAL A 276 6.07 1.09 1.34
N ASP A 277 5.06 1.46 0.59
CA ASP A 277 4.55 0.77 -0.59
C ASP A 277 5.17 1.43 -1.83
N SER A 278 5.99 0.69 -2.56
CA SER A 278 6.61 1.16 -3.81
C SER A 278 7.00 -0.03 -4.66
N ASP A 279 6.47 -0.07 -5.86
CA ASP A 279 6.84 -1.03 -6.90
C ASP A 279 8.24 -0.78 -7.44
N GLY A 280 8.77 -1.74 -8.22
CA GLY A 280 10.03 -1.64 -8.92
C GLY A 280 11.27 -2.05 -8.12
N ASP A 281 12.45 -1.70 -8.63
CA ASP A 281 13.73 -1.91 -7.94
C ASP A 281 14.00 -0.76 -6.96
N ILE A 282 13.68 -1.02 -5.69
CA ILE A 282 13.83 -0.06 -4.59
C ILE A 282 15.13 -0.24 -3.78
N ASN A 283 16.09 -1.03 -4.27
CA ASN A 283 17.32 -1.33 -3.53
C ASN A 283 18.10 -0.07 -3.09
N GLU A 284 18.12 0.99 -3.90
CA GLU A 284 18.78 2.25 -3.56
C GLU A 284 17.97 3.12 -2.59
N LEU A 285 16.64 2.94 -2.56
CA LEU A 285 15.74 3.73 -1.72
C LEU A 285 15.63 3.21 -0.29
N ILE A 286 15.72 1.88 -0.09
CA ILE A 286 15.58 1.26 1.23
C ILE A 286 16.51 1.90 2.29
N PRO A 287 17.83 2.09 2.06
CA PRO A 287 18.69 2.74 3.05
C PRO A 287 18.29 4.19 3.33
N LEU A 288 17.77 4.91 2.34
CA LEU A 288 17.32 6.29 2.50
C LEU A 288 16.04 6.36 3.34
N TRP A 289 15.10 5.46 3.11
CA TRP A 289 13.89 5.34 3.94
C TRP A 289 14.22 4.96 5.38
N ILE A 290 15.17 4.03 5.60
CA ILE A 290 15.63 3.70 6.96
C ILE A 290 16.23 4.93 7.67
N GLU A 291 16.98 5.77 6.97
CA GLU A 291 17.49 7.04 7.51
C GLU A 291 16.38 8.03 7.86
N CYS A 292 15.22 7.92 7.21
CA CYS A 292 14.04 8.75 7.49
C CYS A 292 13.15 8.18 8.62
N GLY A 293 13.51 7.02 9.19
CA GLY A 293 12.70 6.40 10.23
C GLY A 293 11.64 5.41 9.70
N VAL A 294 11.55 5.15 8.41
CA VAL A 294 10.80 4.00 7.87
C VAL A 294 11.56 2.72 8.22
N ASN A 295 10.84 1.67 8.58
CA ASN A 295 11.46 0.38 8.92
C ASN A 295 10.79 -0.82 8.26
N GLY A 296 10.07 -0.61 7.15
CA GLY A 296 9.53 -1.71 6.39
C GLY A 296 9.15 -1.35 4.96
N VAL A 297 9.10 -2.35 4.09
CA VAL A 297 8.84 -2.18 2.65
C VAL A 297 7.94 -3.29 2.10
N TRP A 298 7.16 -2.96 1.09
CA TRP A 298 6.25 -3.81 0.33
C TRP A 298 6.12 -3.27 -1.11
N PRO A 299 5.86 -4.06 -2.17
CA PRO A 299 5.65 -5.53 -2.19
C PRO A 299 6.91 -6.35 -2.54
N LEU A 300 8.03 -5.70 -2.92
CA LEU A 300 9.30 -6.34 -3.27
C LEU A 300 9.21 -7.17 -4.56
N GLU A 301 8.96 -6.52 -5.68
CA GLU A 301 8.73 -7.15 -6.98
C GLU A 301 9.92 -8.00 -7.46
N VAL A 302 9.70 -9.32 -7.57
CA VAL A 302 10.73 -10.28 -8.04
C VAL A 302 11.17 -9.97 -9.46
N GLN A 303 10.25 -9.55 -10.33
CA GLN A 303 10.56 -9.19 -11.72
C GLN A 303 11.39 -7.91 -11.86
N ALA A 304 11.39 -7.08 -10.84
CA ALA A 304 12.25 -5.89 -10.75
C ALA A 304 13.61 -6.20 -10.10
N GLY A 305 13.87 -7.45 -9.73
CA GLY A 305 15.15 -7.85 -9.13
C GLY A 305 15.18 -7.78 -7.60
N MET A 306 14.03 -7.61 -6.95
CA MET A 306 13.96 -7.62 -5.49
C MET A 306 14.08 -9.03 -4.93
N ASP A 307 14.91 -9.21 -3.90
CA ASP A 307 15.11 -10.48 -3.19
C ASP A 307 15.08 -10.25 -1.66
N ALA A 308 14.02 -10.73 -1.02
CA ALA A 308 13.82 -10.55 0.42
C ALA A 308 14.88 -11.28 1.26
N VAL A 309 15.46 -12.39 0.76
CA VAL A 309 16.54 -13.12 1.45
C VAL A 309 17.80 -12.27 1.48
N GLU A 310 18.18 -11.70 0.34
CA GLU A 310 19.34 -10.80 0.27
C GLU A 310 19.12 -9.50 1.05
N LEU A 311 17.91 -8.93 1.02
CA LEU A 311 17.56 -7.77 1.83
C LEU A 311 17.65 -8.07 3.33
N ARG A 312 17.18 -9.25 3.78
CA ARG A 312 17.31 -9.69 5.17
C ARG A 312 18.77 -9.82 5.59
N LYS A 313 19.61 -10.41 4.76
CA LYS A 313 21.06 -10.50 5.01
C LYS A 313 21.72 -9.12 5.10
N LYS A 314 21.31 -8.19 4.22
CA LYS A 314 21.89 -6.83 4.12
C LYS A 314 21.46 -5.92 5.27
N PHE A 315 20.18 -5.91 5.59
CA PHE A 315 19.61 -4.94 6.56
C PHE A 315 19.29 -5.54 7.93
N GLY A 316 19.29 -6.87 8.07
CA GLY A 316 18.97 -7.56 9.30
C GLY A 316 17.60 -7.15 9.85
N LYS A 317 17.54 -6.84 11.14
CA LYS A 317 16.31 -6.41 11.84
C LYS A 317 15.96 -4.92 11.66
N LYS A 318 16.67 -4.20 10.80
CA LYS A 318 16.38 -2.79 10.51
C LYS A 318 15.24 -2.62 9.51
N CYS A 319 14.86 -3.70 8.80
CA CYS A 319 13.84 -3.64 7.75
C CYS A 319 12.85 -4.81 7.86
N ILE A 320 11.59 -4.49 8.06
CA ILE A 320 10.45 -5.40 7.94
C ILE A 320 10.20 -5.61 6.45
N LEU A 321 9.96 -6.86 6.05
CA LEU A 321 9.77 -7.23 4.66
C LEU A 321 8.40 -7.88 4.47
N TRP A 322 7.59 -7.33 3.56
CA TRP A 322 6.31 -7.93 3.19
C TRP A 322 6.32 -8.30 1.71
N GLY A 323 5.72 -9.46 1.36
CA GLY A 323 5.63 -9.89 -0.04
C GLY A 323 6.81 -10.74 -0.53
N ASN A 324 7.31 -10.47 -1.73
CA ASN A 324 8.43 -11.11 -2.43
C ASN A 324 8.24 -12.57 -2.85
N LEU A 325 7.04 -13.14 -2.77
CA LEU A 325 6.78 -14.43 -3.44
C LEU A 325 6.36 -14.17 -4.89
N ASP A 326 7.07 -14.78 -5.83
CA ASP A 326 6.82 -14.57 -7.27
C ASP A 326 5.39 -14.97 -7.63
N LYS A 327 4.52 -13.96 -7.89
CA LYS A 327 3.12 -14.16 -8.25
C LYS A 327 2.93 -15.12 -9.43
N ARG A 328 3.93 -15.22 -10.34
CA ARG A 328 3.90 -16.13 -11.50
C ARG A 328 4.05 -17.60 -11.10
N ALA A 329 4.65 -17.90 -9.95
CA ALA A 329 4.75 -19.25 -9.44
C ALA A 329 3.37 -19.81 -9.05
N LEU A 330 2.47 -18.93 -8.58
CA LEU A 330 1.11 -19.33 -8.18
C LEU A 330 0.30 -19.87 -9.36
N ALA A 331 0.50 -19.34 -10.56
CA ALA A 331 -0.19 -19.78 -11.78
C ALA A 331 0.39 -21.07 -12.40
N LYS A 332 1.56 -21.54 -11.94
CA LYS A 332 2.22 -22.73 -12.46
C LYS A 332 1.92 -24.03 -11.71
N GLY A 333 1.04 -23.93 -10.70
CA GLY A 333 0.59 -25.08 -9.91
C GLY A 333 1.48 -25.42 -8.72
N ARG A 334 1.10 -26.44 -7.98
CA ARG A 334 1.56 -26.77 -6.64
C ARG A 334 3.07 -26.92 -6.48
N GLU A 335 3.75 -27.55 -7.44
CA GLU A 335 5.20 -27.77 -7.34
C GLU A 335 5.97 -26.44 -7.43
N ALA A 336 5.58 -25.54 -8.34
CA ALA A 336 6.19 -24.22 -8.45
C ALA A 336 5.90 -23.34 -7.21
N ILE A 337 4.69 -23.46 -6.63
CA ILE A 337 4.33 -22.81 -5.37
C ILE A 337 5.23 -23.27 -4.24
N LYS A 338 5.42 -24.59 -4.09
CA LYS A 338 6.30 -25.15 -3.07
C LYS A 338 7.75 -24.68 -3.23
N GLU A 339 8.29 -24.79 -4.45
CA GLU A 339 9.66 -24.37 -4.73
C GLU A 339 9.90 -22.91 -4.36
N GLU A 340 8.96 -22.02 -4.72
CA GLU A 340 9.05 -20.60 -4.39
C GLU A 340 9.00 -20.33 -2.89
N ILE A 341 8.08 -21.00 -2.18
CA ILE A 341 7.92 -20.87 -0.72
C ILE A 341 9.12 -21.44 0.01
N ASP A 342 9.53 -22.67 -0.31
CA ASP A 342 10.64 -23.38 0.36
C ASP A 342 11.96 -22.64 0.23
N LYS A 343 12.18 -21.96 -0.90
CA LYS A 343 13.36 -21.15 -1.15
C LYS A 343 13.51 -19.95 -0.23
N LYS A 344 12.39 -19.34 0.23
CA LYS A 344 12.40 -18.04 0.89
C LYS A 344 11.83 -18.06 2.31
N VAL A 345 10.63 -18.64 2.46
CA VAL A 345 9.82 -18.50 3.67
C VAL A 345 10.50 -19.06 4.91
N PRO A 346 11.05 -20.29 4.92
CA PRO A 346 11.66 -20.86 6.12
C PRO A 346 12.77 -19.97 6.71
N PHE A 347 13.64 -19.44 5.86
CA PHE A 347 14.70 -18.52 6.30
C PHE A 347 14.13 -17.21 6.83
N LEU A 348 13.21 -16.59 6.09
CA LEU A 348 12.69 -15.26 6.42
C LEU A 348 11.86 -15.24 7.70
N ILE A 349 11.02 -16.26 7.94
CA ILE A 349 10.24 -16.34 9.18
C ILE A 349 11.10 -16.68 10.39
N ALA A 350 12.15 -17.50 10.22
CA ALA A 350 13.09 -17.80 11.29
C ALA A 350 13.84 -16.56 11.77
N GLU A 351 14.17 -15.64 10.86
CA GLU A 351 14.78 -14.34 11.18
C GLU A 351 13.78 -13.34 11.78
N GLY A 352 12.46 -13.54 11.55
CA GLY A 352 11.38 -12.65 11.98
C GLY A 352 11.22 -11.40 11.12
N GLY A 353 10.22 -10.56 11.42
CA GLY A 353 9.96 -9.31 10.68
C GLY A 353 9.57 -9.55 9.21
N TYR A 354 8.92 -10.68 8.92
CA TYR A 354 8.51 -11.04 7.56
C TYR A 354 7.04 -11.43 7.51
N MET A 355 6.33 -10.91 6.52
CA MET A 355 4.97 -11.32 6.18
C MET A 355 4.94 -11.84 4.75
N PRO A 356 4.75 -13.15 4.55
CA PRO A 356 4.71 -13.73 3.22
C PRO A 356 3.50 -13.23 2.42
N GLY A 357 3.71 -13.01 1.15
CA GLY A 357 2.70 -12.64 0.18
C GLY A 357 3.27 -12.62 -1.23
N PRO A 358 2.43 -12.65 -2.25
CA PRO A 358 2.88 -12.39 -3.60
C PRO A 358 3.58 -11.02 -3.69
N ASP A 359 4.49 -10.91 -4.63
CA ASP A 359 5.26 -9.71 -4.92
C ASP A 359 4.44 -8.59 -5.59
N HIS A 360 3.16 -8.77 -5.72
CA HIS A 360 2.11 -7.83 -6.12
C HIS A 360 0.74 -8.54 -6.02
N LEU A 361 -0.32 -8.01 -6.65
CA LEU A 361 -1.66 -8.62 -6.64
C LEU A 361 -1.66 -10.02 -7.26
N VAL A 362 -2.45 -10.95 -6.70
CA VAL A 362 -2.61 -12.30 -7.25
C VAL A 362 -3.25 -12.21 -8.64
N PRO A 363 -2.59 -12.76 -9.69
CA PRO A 363 -3.09 -12.64 -11.06
C PRO A 363 -4.32 -13.51 -11.35
N ASP A 364 -5.03 -13.20 -12.44
CA ASP A 364 -6.26 -13.85 -12.86
C ASP A 364 -6.05 -15.25 -13.47
N ASP A 365 -4.81 -15.62 -13.75
CA ASP A 365 -4.43 -16.97 -14.20
C ASP A 365 -4.21 -17.98 -13.05
N VAL A 366 -4.29 -17.52 -11.78
CA VAL A 366 -4.21 -18.39 -10.60
C VAL A 366 -5.58 -19.03 -10.31
N SER A 367 -5.63 -20.38 -10.25
CA SER A 367 -6.86 -21.10 -9.91
C SER A 367 -7.23 -20.99 -8.43
N LEU A 368 -8.51 -21.18 -8.09
CA LEU A 368 -8.97 -21.24 -6.70
C LEU A 368 -8.25 -22.34 -5.91
N GLU A 369 -8.03 -23.49 -6.55
CA GLU A 369 -7.35 -24.64 -5.95
C GLU A 369 -5.91 -24.32 -5.63
N ASP A 370 -5.16 -23.71 -6.56
CA ASP A 370 -3.76 -23.33 -6.36
C ASP A 370 -3.62 -22.20 -5.31
N PHE A 371 -4.55 -21.24 -5.30
CA PHE A 371 -4.51 -20.19 -4.28
C PHE A 371 -4.80 -20.72 -2.88
N LYS A 372 -5.77 -21.63 -2.73
CA LYS A 372 -6.00 -22.33 -1.45
C LYS A 372 -4.80 -23.14 -1.02
N PHE A 373 -4.23 -23.92 -1.93
CA PHE A 373 -3.03 -24.70 -1.66
C PHE A 373 -1.87 -23.80 -1.21
N TYR A 374 -1.66 -22.68 -1.89
CA TYR A 374 -0.65 -21.67 -1.53
C TYR A 374 -0.83 -21.17 -0.08
N LEU A 375 -2.04 -20.77 0.30
CA LEU A 375 -2.33 -20.31 1.65
C LEU A 375 -2.13 -21.41 2.71
N ASP A 376 -2.58 -22.63 2.42
CA ASP A 376 -2.47 -23.76 3.33
C ASP A 376 -1.01 -24.20 3.48
N TYR A 377 -0.24 -24.16 2.40
CA TYR A 377 1.18 -24.48 2.44
C TYR A 377 1.98 -23.43 3.25
N LEU A 378 1.67 -22.14 3.12
CA LEU A 378 2.25 -21.11 3.99
C LEU A 378 1.92 -21.35 5.45
N ARG A 379 0.67 -21.68 5.79
CA ARG A 379 0.26 -21.98 7.17
C ARG A 379 0.98 -23.17 7.78
N SER A 380 1.41 -24.13 6.97
CA SER A 380 2.14 -25.30 7.47
C SER A 380 3.50 -24.96 8.09
N PHE A 381 4.05 -23.77 7.82
CA PHE A 381 5.28 -23.28 8.44
C PHE A 381 5.04 -22.55 9.78
N ASP A 382 3.79 -22.30 10.15
CA ASP A 382 3.45 -21.61 11.38
C ASP A 382 3.69 -22.51 12.61
N GLN A 383 4.55 -22.06 13.51
CA GLN A 383 4.92 -22.78 14.74
C GLN A 383 4.51 -22.00 16.02
N SER A 384 3.72 -20.94 15.88
CA SER A 384 3.40 -20.03 16.97
C SER A 384 2.00 -20.25 17.58
#